data_5e3f080058eabb41b997999d2d410214
#
_entry.id   5e3f080058eabb41b997999d2d410214
#
_cell.length_a   1.000
_cell.length_b   1.000
_cell.length_c   1.000
_cell.angle_alpha   90.00
_cell.angle_beta   90.00
_cell.angle_gamma   90.00
#
_symmetry.space_group_name_H-M   'P 1'
#
loop_
_entity.id
_entity.type
_entity.pdbx_description
1 polymer ?
#
loop_
_entity_poly.entity_id
_entity_poly.type
_entity_poly.pdbx_seq_one_letter_code
_entity_poly.pdbx_strand_id
1 'polypeptide(L)'
;MRRKDSKYYKYKKVTTLISQYKNVDYTDTYTEEMDKEGLKVLRWSMFDSPDKLGSGKMFMESEPVFILDECLRKERLNAFIEIGYTSKAYADRIRLPSNNPHRLGKAVKFKCINPTYRFRIVKQLILHRIERIHLYNDSIYFDTDNYINKAELKFYS
;
A
#
# COMPACT_ATOMS: atom_id res chain seq x y z
N MET A 1 -0.14 -25.07 -6.37
CA MET A 1 -0.60 -24.37 -7.57
C MET A 1 -0.60 -22.86 -7.30
N ARG A 2 0.30 -22.10 -7.89
CA ARG A 2 0.33 -20.65 -7.70
C ARG A 2 -0.88 -20.07 -8.41
N ARG A 3 -1.76 -19.38 -7.68
CA ARG A 3 -2.90 -18.68 -8.29
C ARG A 3 -2.37 -17.68 -9.32
N LYS A 4 -2.76 -17.86 -10.58
CA LYS A 4 -2.39 -16.97 -11.70
C LYS A 4 -2.97 -15.55 -11.59
N ASP A 5 -3.77 -15.29 -10.57
CA ASP A 5 -4.50 -14.03 -10.35
C ASP A 5 -3.83 -13.11 -9.33
N SER A 6 -2.56 -13.30 -9.02
CA SER A 6 -1.86 -12.34 -8.15
C SER A 6 -1.71 -11.00 -8.89
N LYS A 7 -1.85 -9.90 -8.17
CA LYS A 7 -1.63 -8.53 -8.68
C LYS A 7 -0.31 -8.41 -9.46
N TYR A 8 0.70 -9.20 -9.06
CA TYR A 8 1.98 -9.30 -9.74
C TYR A 8 1.89 -9.88 -11.16
N TYR A 9 1.15 -10.99 -11.37
CA TYR A 9 0.96 -11.57 -12.70
C TYR A 9 0.17 -10.64 -13.62
N LYS A 10 -0.83 -9.97 -13.08
CA LYS A 10 -1.59 -8.95 -13.79
C LYS A 10 -0.69 -7.78 -14.20
N TYR A 11 0.19 -7.34 -13.32
CA TYR A 11 1.21 -6.33 -13.56
C TYR A 11 2.12 -6.73 -14.73
N LYS A 12 2.76 -7.90 -14.67
CA LYS A 12 3.67 -8.40 -15.70
C LYS A 12 3.01 -8.51 -17.07
N LYS A 13 1.76 -8.99 -17.12
CA LYS A 13 0.99 -9.13 -18.38
C LYS A 13 0.62 -7.78 -18.99
N VAL A 14 0.23 -6.81 -18.18
CA VAL A 14 -0.13 -5.47 -18.65
C VAL A 14 1.12 -4.67 -19.01
N THR A 15 2.22 -4.85 -18.31
CA THR A 15 3.53 -4.26 -18.64
C THR A 15 3.96 -4.65 -20.05
N THR A 16 3.82 -5.94 -20.40
CA THR A 16 4.12 -6.43 -21.76
C THR A 16 3.21 -5.82 -22.83
N LEU A 17 1.94 -5.55 -22.50
CA LEU A 17 0.99 -4.90 -23.40
C LEU A 17 1.26 -3.40 -23.56
N ILE A 18 1.66 -2.71 -22.50
CA ILE A 18 1.95 -1.27 -22.51
C ILE A 18 3.25 -0.98 -23.28
N SER A 19 4.27 -1.85 -23.17
CA SER A 19 5.52 -1.70 -23.91
C SER A 19 5.32 -1.74 -25.43
N GLN A 20 4.27 -2.44 -25.90
CA GLN A 20 3.88 -2.46 -27.30
C GLN A 20 3.22 -1.17 -27.78
N TYR A 21 2.72 -0.33 -26.85
CA TYR A 21 1.91 0.83 -27.19
C TYR A 21 2.59 2.18 -27.02
N LYS A 22 3.67 2.31 -26.27
CA LYS A 22 4.44 3.57 -26.13
C LYS A 22 5.82 3.40 -25.52
N ASN A 23 6.76 4.21 -25.99
CA ASN A 23 8.07 4.57 -25.48
C ASN A 23 8.04 4.97 -23.98
N VAL A 24 7.81 4.03 -23.10
CA VAL A 24 7.93 4.23 -21.66
C VAL A 24 8.98 3.25 -21.18
N ASP A 25 10.21 3.73 -21.06
CA ASP A 25 11.40 3.01 -20.58
C ASP A 25 11.26 2.33 -19.22
N TYR A 26 10.10 2.45 -18.61
CA TYR A 26 9.82 2.02 -17.25
C TYR A 26 9.31 0.59 -17.11
N THR A 27 8.75 0.05 -18.18
CA THR A 27 7.98 -1.19 -18.12
C THR A 27 8.79 -2.42 -18.45
N ASP A 28 9.83 -2.29 -19.25
CA ASP A 28 10.64 -3.42 -19.70
C ASP A 28 11.65 -3.91 -18.65
N THR A 29 11.88 -3.13 -17.61
CA THR A 29 12.90 -3.40 -16.58
C THR A 29 12.35 -3.77 -15.21
N TYR A 30 11.02 -3.73 -14.99
CA TYR A 30 10.45 -4.02 -13.69
C TYR A 30 10.41 -5.53 -13.42
N THR A 31 11.32 -6.01 -12.57
CA THR A 31 11.48 -7.42 -12.23
C THR A 31 10.77 -7.79 -10.93
N GLU A 32 10.66 -9.12 -10.66
CA GLU A 32 10.17 -9.61 -9.37
C GLU A 32 11.06 -9.18 -8.21
N GLU A 33 12.38 -9.09 -8.44
CA GLU A 33 13.32 -8.61 -7.45
C GLU A 33 13.08 -7.14 -7.11
N MET A 34 12.83 -6.31 -8.11
CA MET A 34 12.48 -4.89 -7.90
C MET A 34 11.16 -4.73 -7.16
N ASP A 35 10.19 -5.60 -7.41
CA ASP A 35 8.90 -5.61 -6.71
C ASP A 35 9.01 -5.98 -5.23
N LYS A 36 10.07 -6.70 -4.87
CA LYS A 36 10.37 -7.11 -3.49
C LYS A 36 11.47 -6.28 -2.83
N GLU A 37 12.06 -5.33 -3.54
CA GLU A 37 13.22 -4.60 -3.07
C GLU A 37 13.04 -4.02 -1.66
N GLY A 38 13.86 -4.49 -0.73
CA GLY A 38 13.82 -4.09 0.68
C GLY A 38 12.67 -4.69 1.50
N LEU A 39 11.72 -5.40 0.89
CA LEU A 39 10.54 -5.97 1.55
C LEU A 39 10.69 -7.46 1.82
N LYS A 40 10.10 -7.95 2.90
CA LYS A 40 10.13 -9.36 3.33
C LYS A 40 8.81 -10.08 3.16
N VAL A 41 7.70 -9.37 3.35
CA VAL A 41 6.33 -9.90 3.32
C VAL A 41 5.54 -9.30 2.16
N LEU A 42 5.63 -7.99 1.99
CA LEU A 42 4.88 -7.23 1.00
C LEU A 42 5.60 -7.16 -0.35
N ARG A 43 4.93 -6.54 -1.31
CA ARG A 43 5.46 -6.18 -2.63
C ARG A 43 5.03 -4.77 -2.98
N TRP A 44 5.88 -4.03 -3.67
CA TRP A 44 5.57 -2.66 -4.08
C TRP A 44 4.33 -2.57 -4.97
N SER A 45 4.11 -3.54 -5.84
CA SER A 45 2.91 -3.59 -6.70
C SER A 45 1.59 -3.71 -5.94
N MET A 46 1.63 -4.14 -4.68
CA MET A 46 0.43 -4.16 -3.84
C MET A 46 -0.10 -2.75 -3.51
N PHE A 47 0.77 -1.75 -3.62
CA PHE A 47 0.46 -0.35 -3.32
C PHE A 47 0.11 0.48 -4.56
N ASP A 48 -0.01 -0.14 -5.72
CA ASP A 48 -0.35 0.57 -6.97
C ASP A 48 -1.73 1.22 -6.92
N SER A 49 -1.82 2.41 -7.51
CA SER A 49 -3.12 2.99 -7.85
C SER A 49 -3.85 2.07 -8.85
N PRO A 50 -5.18 1.90 -8.73
CA PRO A 50 -5.94 1.00 -9.61
C PRO A 50 -5.78 1.30 -11.10
N ASP A 51 -5.50 2.55 -11.45
CA ASP A 51 -5.36 3.03 -12.82
C ASP A 51 -3.90 3.17 -13.29
N LYS A 52 -2.91 2.94 -12.40
CA LYS A 52 -1.50 3.19 -12.71
C LYS A 52 -0.58 2.12 -12.14
N LEU A 53 -0.22 1.17 -12.96
CA LEU A 53 0.73 0.10 -12.60
C LEU A 53 2.14 0.65 -12.35
N GLY A 54 2.83 0.07 -11.36
CA GLY A 54 4.17 0.53 -10.93
C GLY A 54 4.15 1.78 -10.05
N SER A 55 2.97 2.37 -9.84
CA SER A 55 2.85 3.59 -9.06
C SER A 55 3.18 3.40 -7.57
N GLY A 56 2.98 2.20 -7.04
CA GLY A 56 3.36 1.89 -5.66
C GLY A 56 4.86 2.05 -5.44
N LYS A 57 5.69 1.45 -6.30
CA LYS A 57 7.15 1.59 -6.23
C LYS A 57 7.61 3.02 -6.49
N MET A 58 6.94 3.72 -7.39
CA MET A 58 7.35 5.05 -7.85
C MET A 58 6.97 6.18 -6.89
N PHE A 59 5.80 6.10 -6.28
CA PHE A 59 5.18 7.24 -5.57
C PHE A 59 4.85 6.99 -4.10
N MET A 60 4.89 5.73 -3.62
CA MET A 60 4.82 5.51 -2.17
C MET A 60 6.11 5.99 -1.51
N GLU A 61 5.97 6.71 -0.41
CA GLU A 61 7.09 6.89 0.50
C GLU A 61 7.49 5.54 1.10
N SER A 62 8.77 5.35 1.34
CA SER A 62 9.28 4.07 1.87
C SER A 62 8.83 3.81 3.31
N GLU A 63 8.69 4.86 4.10
CA GLU A 63 8.40 4.76 5.53
C GLU A 63 7.12 3.95 5.84
N PRO A 64 5.93 4.31 5.35
CA PRO A 64 4.72 3.53 5.68
C PRO A 64 4.78 2.09 5.16
N VAL A 65 5.44 1.87 4.03
CA VAL A 65 5.57 0.53 3.44
C VAL A 65 6.48 -0.35 4.29
N PHE A 66 7.67 0.13 4.66
CA PHE A 66 8.61 -0.62 5.51
C PHE A 66 8.08 -0.86 6.91
N ILE A 67 7.40 0.11 7.51
CA ILE A 67 6.77 -0.07 8.83
C ILE A 67 5.75 -1.20 8.77
N LEU A 68 4.86 -1.21 7.78
CA LEU A 68 3.87 -2.29 7.66
C LEU A 68 4.52 -3.64 7.39
N ASP A 69 5.49 -3.69 6.48
CA ASP A 69 6.23 -4.92 6.16
C ASP A 69 6.89 -5.52 7.41
N GLU A 70 7.52 -4.69 8.23
CA GLU A 70 8.15 -5.12 9.47
C GLU A 70 7.13 -5.59 10.51
N CYS A 71 6.02 -4.87 10.69
CA CYS A 71 4.94 -5.28 11.58
C CYS A 71 4.40 -6.67 11.20
N LEU A 72 4.11 -6.88 9.92
CA LEU A 72 3.62 -8.15 9.41
C LEU A 72 4.65 -9.28 9.58
N ARG A 73 5.92 -8.98 9.30
CA ARG A 73 7.01 -9.95 9.49
C ARG A 73 7.14 -10.38 10.96
N LYS A 74 7.15 -9.43 11.90
CA LYS A 74 7.25 -9.71 13.34
C LYS A 74 6.09 -10.56 13.84
N GLU A 75 4.90 -10.28 13.36
CA GLU A 75 3.69 -10.98 13.75
C GLU A 75 3.42 -12.25 12.93
N ARG A 76 4.26 -12.56 11.93
CA ARG A 76 4.13 -13.68 10.99
C ARG A 76 2.78 -13.67 10.28
N LEU A 77 2.37 -12.50 9.83
CA LEU A 77 1.08 -12.26 9.15
C LEU A 77 1.32 -11.81 7.72
N ASN A 78 0.28 -12.01 6.91
CA ASN A 78 0.15 -11.41 5.58
C ASN A 78 -1.00 -10.41 5.60
N ALA A 79 -0.96 -9.44 4.69
CA ALA A 79 -2.04 -8.49 4.53
C ALA A 79 -2.41 -8.33 3.05
N PHE A 80 -3.67 -8.00 2.81
CA PHE A 80 -4.18 -7.54 1.53
C PHE A 80 -4.28 -6.02 1.59
N ILE A 81 -3.49 -5.34 0.74
CA ILE A 81 -3.51 -3.88 0.65
C ILE A 81 -4.73 -3.47 -0.16
N GLU A 82 -5.64 -2.75 0.47
CA GLU A 82 -6.83 -2.20 -0.19
C GLU A 82 -6.50 -0.92 -0.95
N ILE A 83 -5.80 0.00 -0.28
CA ILE A 83 -5.42 1.30 -0.83
C ILE A 83 -3.97 1.59 -0.41
N GLY A 84 -3.10 1.71 -1.39
CA GLY A 84 -1.76 2.26 -1.26
C GLY A 84 -1.72 3.67 -1.84
N TYR A 85 -0.90 3.88 -2.87
CA TYR A 85 -0.90 5.12 -3.63
C TYR A 85 -2.19 5.30 -4.44
N THR A 86 -2.62 6.53 -4.53
CA THR A 86 -3.78 6.91 -5.35
C THR A 86 -3.35 8.00 -6.33
N SER A 87 -3.35 7.69 -7.63
CA SER A 87 -2.98 8.64 -8.68
C SER A 87 -3.89 9.85 -8.68
N LYS A 88 -3.40 10.98 -9.21
CA LYS A 88 -4.23 12.20 -9.32
C LYS A 88 -5.53 11.92 -10.08
N ALA A 89 -5.45 11.24 -11.23
CA ALA A 89 -6.61 10.97 -12.07
C ALA A 89 -7.64 10.08 -11.34
N TYR A 90 -7.19 9.04 -10.64
CA TYR A 90 -8.08 8.19 -9.87
C TYR A 90 -8.65 8.92 -8.67
N ALA A 91 -7.83 9.67 -7.95
CA ALA A 91 -8.26 10.47 -6.80
C ALA A 91 -9.32 11.51 -7.17
N ASP A 92 -9.13 12.21 -8.27
CA ASP A 92 -10.11 13.19 -8.76
C ASP A 92 -11.44 12.50 -9.13
N ARG A 93 -11.40 11.32 -9.74
CA ARG A 93 -12.60 10.53 -10.07
C ARG A 93 -13.39 10.09 -8.84
N ILE A 94 -12.71 9.69 -7.77
CA ILE A 94 -13.35 9.28 -6.50
C ILE A 94 -13.50 10.45 -5.50
N ARG A 95 -13.19 11.67 -5.92
CA ARG A 95 -13.32 12.92 -5.14
C ARG A 95 -12.50 12.97 -3.86
N LEU A 96 -11.29 12.41 -3.88
CA LEU A 96 -10.35 12.56 -2.76
C LEU A 96 -9.74 13.97 -2.77
N PRO A 97 -9.62 14.62 -1.61
CA PRO A 97 -8.95 15.92 -1.48
C PRO A 97 -7.49 15.87 -1.96
N SER A 98 -6.97 17.00 -2.44
CA SER A 98 -5.58 17.08 -2.93
C SER A 98 -4.52 16.77 -1.87
N ASN A 99 -4.83 17.04 -0.61
CA ASN A 99 -3.97 16.77 0.55
C ASN A 99 -4.20 15.38 1.19
N ASN A 100 -4.97 14.50 0.55
CA ASN A 100 -5.20 13.17 1.07
C ASN A 100 -3.88 12.38 1.12
N PRO A 101 -3.53 11.74 2.25
CA PRO A 101 -2.26 11.04 2.40
C PRO A 101 -2.02 9.91 1.40
N HIS A 102 -3.06 9.26 0.87
CA HIS A 102 -2.92 8.27 -0.21
C HIS A 102 -2.42 8.89 -1.51
N ARG A 103 -2.82 10.13 -1.82
CA ARG A 103 -2.30 10.87 -2.98
C ARG A 103 -0.82 11.25 -2.83
N LEU A 104 -0.38 11.41 -1.60
CA LEU A 104 0.99 11.77 -1.26
C LEU A 104 1.90 10.54 -1.08
N GLY A 105 1.35 9.33 -1.21
CA GLY A 105 2.10 8.09 -0.97
C GLY A 105 2.42 7.83 0.50
N LYS A 106 1.73 8.46 1.42
CA LYS A 106 2.01 8.44 2.87
C LYS A 106 1.05 7.57 3.68
N ALA A 107 0.06 7.00 3.05
CA ALA A 107 -0.99 6.23 3.73
C ALA A 107 -1.14 4.83 3.19
N VAL A 108 -1.54 3.93 4.06
CA VAL A 108 -1.90 2.55 3.73
C VAL A 108 -3.21 2.16 4.40
N LYS A 109 -4.10 1.55 3.63
CA LYS A 109 -5.27 0.85 4.14
C LYS A 109 -5.19 -0.62 3.73
N PHE A 110 -5.36 -1.52 4.67
CA PHE A 110 -5.22 -2.96 4.43
C PHE A 110 -6.25 -3.76 5.21
N LYS A 111 -6.62 -4.93 4.70
CA LYS A 111 -7.56 -5.84 5.34
C LYS A 111 -6.94 -6.52 6.55
N CYS A 112 -7.70 -6.51 7.65
CA CYS A 112 -7.35 -7.22 8.86
C CYS A 112 -8.63 -7.51 9.67
N ILE A 113 -9.25 -8.65 9.44
CA ILE A 113 -10.56 -9.00 10.00
C ILE A 113 -10.42 -9.60 11.41
N ASN A 114 -9.43 -10.47 11.62
CA ASN A 114 -9.26 -11.18 12.88
C ASN A 114 -8.94 -10.22 14.03
N PRO A 115 -9.73 -10.18 15.12
CA PRO A 115 -9.54 -9.23 16.22
C PRO A 115 -8.18 -9.35 16.91
N THR A 116 -7.68 -10.57 17.09
CA THR A 116 -6.37 -10.82 17.71
C THR A 116 -5.24 -10.25 16.84
N TYR A 117 -5.31 -10.46 15.52
CA TYR A 117 -4.32 -9.93 14.58
C TYR A 117 -4.40 -8.40 14.51
N ARG A 118 -5.62 -7.85 14.53
CA ARG A 118 -5.82 -6.39 14.59
C ARG A 118 -5.12 -5.78 15.79
N PHE A 119 -5.35 -6.34 16.96
CA PHE A 119 -4.71 -5.88 18.20
C PHE A 119 -3.18 -5.92 18.10
N ARG A 120 -2.63 -7.04 17.60
CA ARG A 120 -1.18 -7.22 17.47
C ARG A 120 -0.58 -6.23 16.49
N ILE A 121 -1.20 -6.02 15.34
CA ILE A 121 -0.72 -5.06 14.34
C ILE A 121 -0.83 -3.62 14.84
N VAL A 122 -1.95 -3.24 15.43
CA VAL A 122 -2.10 -1.88 16.00
C VAL A 122 -1.04 -1.61 17.07
N LYS A 123 -0.76 -2.59 17.94
CA LYS A 123 0.33 -2.49 18.93
C LYS A 123 1.68 -2.24 18.25
N GLN A 124 2.01 -2.97 17.18
CA GLN A 124 3.24 -2.77 16.43
C GLN A 124 3.28 -1.37 15.78
N LEU A 125 2.20 -0.91 15.17
CA LEU A 125 2.13 0.44 14.59
C LEU A 125 2.40 1.52 15.62
N ILE A 126 1.83 1.39 16.82
CA ILE A 126 2.09 2.32 17.94
C ILE A 126 3.56 2.27 18.38
N LEU A 127 4.17 1.09 18.45
CA LEU A 127 5.59 0.94 18.78
C LEU A 127 6.50 1.59 17.71
N HIS A 128 6.06 1.63 16.45
CA HIS A 128 6.71 2.38 15.37
C HIS A 128 6.36 3.87 15.35
N ARG A 129 5.70 4.38 16.41
CA ARG A 129 5.32 5.80 16.56
C ARG A 129 4.36 6.30 15.48
N ILE A 130 3.52 5.41 14.95
CA ILE A 130 2.41 5.84 14.12
C ILE A 130 1.39 6.54 15.00
N GLU A 131 1.10 7.80 14.69
CA GLU A 131 0.25 8.66 15.50
C GLU A 131 -1.19 8.70 15.00
N ARG A 132 -1.44 8.32 13.74
CA ARG A 132 -2.79 8.26 13.18
C ARG A 132 -3.15 6.88 12.69
N ILE A 133 -4.13 6.28 13.34
CA ILE A 133 -4.65 4.95 13.04
C ILE A 133 -6.17 5.00 13.02
N HIS A 134 -6.78 4.52 11.95
CA HIS A 134 -8.22 4.38 11.82
C HIS A 134 -8.60 2.91 11.70
N LEU A 135 -9.51 2.46 12.52
CA LEU A 135 -9.98 1.08 12.56
C LEU A 135 -11.39 1.00 11.95
N TYR A 136 -11.48 0.34 10.82
CA TYR A 136 -12.74 0.00 10.16
C TYR A 136 -13.16 -1.43 10.54
N ASN A 137 -14.36 -1.86 10.19
CA ASN A 137 -14.84 -3.19 10.54
C ASN A 137 -13.91 -4.33 10.11
N ASP A 138 -13.36 -4.26 8.92
CA ASP A 138 -12.53 -5.29 8.32
C ASP A 138 -11.12 -4.81 7.90
N SER A 139 -10.81 -3.53 8.13
CA SER A 139 -9.58 -2.90 7.65
C SER A 139 -8.94 -2.01 8.70
N ILE A 140 -7.65 -1.78 8.53
CA ILE A 140 -6.86 -0.81 9.29
C ILE A 140 -6.29 0.20 8.28
N TYR A 141 -6.41 1.47 8.61
CA TYR A 141 -5.73 2.58 7.94
C TYR A 141 -4.71 3.19 8.89
N PHE A 142 -3.57 3.58 8.35
CA PHE A 142 -2.62 4.47 9.01
C PHE A 142 -1.89 5.34 8.00
N ASP A 143 -1.32 6.44 8.47
CA ASP A 143 -0.45 7.28 7.66
C ASP A 143 0.73 7.83 8.45
N THR A 144 1.72 8.32 7.70
CA THR A 144 2.95 8.96 8.20
C THR A 144 2.98 10.46 7.87
N ASP A 145 1.81 11.07 7.60
CA ASP A 145 1.73 12.47 7.22
C ASP A 145 1.82 13.40 8.43
N ASN A 146 2.99 13.99 8.61
CA ASN A 146 3.29 14.91 9.72
C ASN A 146 2.62 16.30 9.59
N TYR A 147 2.07 16.64 8.44
CA TYR A 147 1.37 17.92 8.25
C TYR A 147 -0.01 17.97 8.92
N ILE A 148 -0.55 16.82 9.23
CA ILE A 148 -1.82 16.73 9.96
C ILE A 148 -1.47 16.47 11.44
N ASN A 149 -1.19 17.54 12.17
CA ASN A 149 -0.67 17.54 13.54
C ASN A 149 -1.63 17.01 14.61
N LYS A 150 -2.23 15.84 14.45
CA LYS A 150 -3.04 15.25 15.53
C LYS A 150 -2.84 13.74 15.58
N ALA A 151 -2.34 13.28 16.71
CA ALA A 151 -2.46 11.89 17.09
C ALA A 151 -3.94 11.52 17.09
N GLU A 152 -4.31 10.46 16.40
CA GLU A 152 -5.71 10.07 16.25
C GLU A 152 -5.85 8.55 16.17
N LEU A 153 -6.67 8.01 17.06
CA LEU A 153 -7.15 6.65 16.99
C LEU A 153 -8.67 6.70 16.79
N LYS A 154 -9.13 6.35 15.61
CA LYS A 154 -10.56 6.33 15.25
C LYS A 154 -11.08 4.94 15.01
N PHE A 155 -12.32 4.73 15.39
CA PHE A 155 -13.10 3.52 15.13
C PHE A 155 -14.27 3.88 14.22
N TYR A 156 -14.44 3.13 13.15
CA TYR A 156 -15.56 3.27 12.21
C TYR A 156 -16.35 1.97 12.19
N SER A 157 -17.59 2.08 12.55
CA SER A 157 -18.57 0.98 12.45
C SER A 157 -19.12 0.83 11.03
#